data_8ab45a23ed9fef60b02bc57c70c8dd49
#
_entry.id   8ab45a23ed9fef60b02bc57c70c8dd49
#
_cell.length_a   1.000
_cell.length_b   1.000
_cell.length_c   1.000
_cell.angle_alpha   90.00
_cell.angle_beta   90.00
_cell.angle_gamma   90.00
#
_symmetry.space_group_name_H-M   'P 1'
#
loop_
_entity.id
_entity.type
_entity.pdbx_description
1 polymer ?
#
loop_
_entity_poly.entity_id
_entity_poly.type
_entity_poly.pdbx_seq_one_letter_code
_entity_poly.pdbx_strand_id
1 'polypeptide(L)'
;MKRKILLVDGYNMTAFWRETRPFFHRGELDAARTILLQKLSNYASFEGLEVICVFDAQYMPGVRQTYEEFNVTVVFTEEEETADDYIERLAAELNTPKNQVSVATSDLNEQWTVFAQGALRVPARELEKRVAVTKSDLNKLSGQINLQRPPLRPMDSQSLRDLQKMMEKKDDL
;
A
#
# COMPACT_ATOMS: atom_id res chain seq x y z
N MET A 1 23.86 3.42 -3.33
CA MET A 1 22.69 2.61 -2.91
C MET A 1 21.63 2.69 -3.98
N LYS A 2 21.09 1.56 -4.41
CA LYS A 2 20.04 1.55 -5.44
C LYS A 2 18.70 1.92 -4.83
N ARG A 3 17.92 2.71 -5.57
CA ARG A 3 16.52 3.01 -5.26
C ARG A 3 15.68 1.75 -5.46
N LYS A 4 14.95 1.33 -4.45
CA LYS A 4 14.12 0.12 -4.51
C LYS A 4 12.68 0.51 -4.88
N ILE A 5 12.19 -0.07 -5.96
CA ILE A 5 10.85 0.21 -6.49
C ILE A 5 10.09 -1.10 -6.61
N LEU A 6 8.88 -1.14 -6.05
CA LEU A 6 7.96 -2.27 -6.16
C LEU A 6 6.75 -1.86 -7.00
N LEU A 7 6.58 -2.51 -8.15
CA LEU A 7 5.39 -2.40 -8.98
C LEU A 7 4.41 -3.49 -8.57
N VAL A 8 3.17 -3.13 -8.34
CA VAL A 8 2.14 -4.05 -7.83
C VAL A 8 0.95 -4.09 -8.79
N ASP A 9 0.57 -5.28 -9.24
CA ASP A 9 -0.70 -5.51 -9.92
C ASP A 9 -1.81 -5.56 -8.87
N GLY A 10 -2.53 -4.44 -8.71
CA GLY A 10 -3.43 -4.22 -7.60
C GLY A 10 -4.59 -5.20 -7.53
N TYR A 11 -5.32 -5.41 -8.62
CA TYR A 11 -6.45 -6.34 -8.61
C TYR A 11 -6.03 -7.80 -8.54
N ASN A 12 -4.85 -8.12 -9.06
CA ASN A 12 -4.28 -9.45 -8.87
C ASN A 12 -4.02 -9.73 -7.39
N MET A 13 -3.43 -8.77 -6.66
CA MET A 13 -3.22 -8.89 -5.21
C MET A 13 -4.54 -8.99 -4.45
N THR A 14 -5.51 -8.13 -4.76
CA THR A 14 -6.82 -8.13 -4.06
C THR A 14 -7.59 -9.44 -4.28
N ALA A 15 -7.46 -10.05 -5.45
CA ALA A 15 -8.07 -11.35 -5.74
C ALA A 15 -7.41 -12.51 -5.01
N PHE A 16 -6.11 -12.41 -4.69
CA PHE A 16 -5.32 -13.47 -4.07
C PHE A 16 -5.20 -13.40 -2.57
N TRP A 17 -5.06 -12.20 -2.00
CA TRP A 17 -4.81 -12.04 -0.58
C TRP A 17 -6.06 -12.38 0.27
N ARG A 18 -5.85 -13.03 1.39
CA ARG A 18 -6.94 -13.51 2.26
C ARG A 18 -7.83 -12.39 2.77
N GLU A 19 -7.28 -11.24 3.14
CA GLU A 19 -8.06 -10.13 3.69
C GLU A 19 -8.84 -9.36 2.63
N THR A 20 -8.36 -9.32 1.39
CA THR A 20 -8.99 -8.56 0.30
C THR A 20 -9.88 -9.41 -0.60
N ARG A 21 -9.60 -10.69 -0.72
CA ARG A 21 -10.32 -11.60 -1.62
C ARG A 21 -11.84 -11.62 -1.42
N PRO A 22 -12.40 -11.66 -0.20
CA PRO A 22 -13.85 -11.63 -0.03
C PRO A 22 -14.49 -10.36 -0.59
N PHE A 23 -13.86 -9.21 -0.40
CA PHE A 23 -14.34 -7.94 -0.94
C PHE A 23 -14.26 -7.92 -2.46
N PHE A 24 -13.16 -8.38 -3.02
CA PHE A 24 -12.97 -8.46 -4.47
C PHE A 24 -14.05 -9.32 -5.12
N HIS A 25 -14.34 -10.50 -4.57
CA HIS A 25 -15.34 -11.43 -5.13
C HIS A 25 -16.78 -10.92 -5.00
N ARG A 26 -17.07 -10.07 -4.01
CA ARG A 26 -18.38 -9.41 -3.89
C ARG A 26 -18.53 -8.17 -4.75
N GLY A 27 -17.49 -7.78 -5.49
CA GLY A 27 -17.50 -6.56 -6.26
C GLY A 27 -17.27 -5.29 -5.46
N GLU A 28 -16.91 -5.40 -4.18
CA GLU A 28 -16.58 -4.28 -3.30
C GLU A 28 -15.14 -3.85 -3.52
N LEU A 29 -14.85 -3.34 -4.72
CA LEU A 29 -13.49 -3.05 -5.16
C LEU A 29 -12.86 -1.89 -4.39
N ASP A 30 -13.64 -0.88 -4.00
CA ASP A 30 -13.15 0.25 -3.21
C ASP A 30 -12.60 -0.21 -1.86
N ALA A 31 -13.33 -1.07 -1.17
CA ALA A 31 -12.89 -1.64 0.11
C ALA A 31 -11.64 -2.49 -0.06
N ALA A 32 -11.59 -3.33 -1.09
CA ALA A 32 -10.43 -4.16 -1.39
C ALA A 32 -9.18 -3.30 -1.68
N ARG A 33 -9.32 -2.25 -2.49
CA ARG A 33 -8.22 -1.32 -2.78
C ARG A 33 -7.71 -0.63 -1.52
N THR A 34 -8.60 -0.12 -0.69
CA THR A 34 -8.23 0.59 0.54
C THR A 34 -7.43 -0.30 1.48
N ILE A 35 -7.85 -1.53 1.69
CA ILE A 35 -7.13 -2.50 2.51
C ILE A 35 -5.74 -2.78 1.93
N LEU A 36 -5.66 -3.02 0.63
CA LEU A 36 -4.39 -3.27 -0.05
C LEU A 36 -3.43 -2.09 0.10
N LEU A 37 -3.90 -0.87 -0.17
CA LEU A 37 -3.07 0.34 -0.14
C LEU A 37 -2.56 0.65 1.27
N GLN A 38 -3.37 0.45 2.30
CA GLN A 38 -2.93 0.60 3.70
C GLN A 38 -1.80 -0.38 4.03
N LYS A 39 -1.94 -1.63 3.64
CA LYS A 39 -0.92 -2.66 3.86
C LYS A 39 0.36 -2.37 3.11
N LEU A 40 0.27 -1.96 1.86
CA LEU A 40 1.42 -1.58 1.05
C LEU A 40 2.11 -0.33 1.58
N SER A 41 1.36 0.64 2.09
CA SER A 41 1.91 1.85 2.73
C SER A 41 2.79 1.50 3.93
N ASN A 42 2.30 0.66 4.82
CA ASN A 42 3.06 0.21 5.99
C ASN A 42 4.32 -0.56 5.58
N TYR A 43 4.18 -1.44 4.60
CA TYR A 43 5.29 -2.20 4.06
C TYR A 43 6.35 -1.31 3.40
N ALA A 44 5.93 -0.35 2.59
CA ALA A 44 6.81 0.61 1.93
C ALA A 44 7.62 1.43 2.93
N SER A 45 6.97 1.92 3.97
CA SER A 45 7.61 2.71 5.02
C SER A 45 8.62 1.88 5.83
N PHE A 46 8.26 0.65 6.18
CA PHE A 46 9.12 -0.24 6.96
C PHE A 46 10.36 -0.68 6.17
N GLU A 47 10.18 -1.06 4.91
CA GLU A 47 11.28 -1.55 4.05
C GLU A 47 12.05 -0.43 3.33
N GLY A 48 11.57 0.79 3.38
CA GLY A 48 12.20 1.91 2.69
C GLY A 48 12.15 1.79 1.17
N LEU A 49 11.01 1.34 0.63
CA LEU A 49 10.81 1.25 -0.83
C LEU A 49 9.72 2.19 -1.32
N GLU A 50 9.81 2.50 -2.61
CA GLU A 50 8.70 3.11 -3.36
C GLU A 50 7.77 2.03 -3.87
N VAL A 51 6.49 2.22 -3.68
CA VAL A 51 5.45 1.33 -4.20
C VAL A 51 4.61 2.07 -5.22
N ILE A 52 4.45 1.46 -6.39
CA ILE A 52 3.55 1.90 -7.44
C ILE A 52 2.53 0.79 -7.64
N CYS A 53 1.28 1.04 -7.26
CA CYS A 53 0.19 0.10 -7.38
C CYS A 53 -0.66 0.44 -8.60
N VAL A 54 -0.79 -0.50 -9.53
CA VAL A 54 -1.47 -0.31 -10.81
C VAL A 54 -2.78 -1.08 -10.79
N PHE A 55 -3.86 -0.38 -11.10
CA PHE A 55 -5.20 -0.95 -11.23
C PHE A 55 -5.69 -0.87 -12.68
N ASP A 56 -6.23 -1.97 -13.19
CA ASP A 56 -6.74 -2.07 -14.54
C ASP A 56 -8.04 -1.26 -14.69
N ALA A 57 -8.11 -0.42 -15.72
CA ALA A 57 -9.25 0.44 -16.01
C ALA A 57 -10.54 -0.31 -16.35
N GLN A 58 -10.46 -1.58 -16.77
CA GLN A 58 -11.65 -2.38 -17.08
C GLN A 58 -12.61 -2.50 -15.90
N TYR A 59 -12.10 -2.39 -14.67
CA TYR A 59 -12.89 -2.44 -13.43
C TYR A 59 -13.39 -1.06 -12.98
N MET A 60 -12.91 0.02 -13.62
CA MET A 60 -13.35 1.40 -13.36
C MET A 60 -13.30 2.21 -14.65
N PRO A 61 -14.23 1.98 -15.61
CA PRO A 61 -14.21 2.66 -16.88
C PRO A 61 -14.37 4.17 -16.71
N GLY A 62 -13.60 4.94 -17.48
CA GLY A 62 -13.66 6.40 -17.52
C GLY A 62 -12.76 7.11 -16.50
N VAL A 63 -12.03 6.39 -15.68
CA VAL A 63 -11.14 7.00 -14.68
C VAL A 63 -9.67 6.70 -15.02
N ARG A 64 -9.00 7.69 -15.62
CA ARG A 64 -7.53 7.68 -15.69
C ARG A 64 -7.02 8.62 -14.62
N GLN A 65 -6.46 8.05 -13.56
CA GLN A 65 -5.89 8.85 -12.48
C GLN A 65 -4.57 8.25 -12.01
N THR A 66 -3.60 9.12 -11.83
CA THR A 66 -2.39 8.83 -11.06
C THR A 66 -2.42 9.74 -9.84
N TYR A 67 -2.40 9.18 -8.65
CA TYR A 67 -2.41 9.94 -7.41
C TYR A 67 -1.64 9.20 -6.32
N GLU A 68 -1.31 9.91 -5.26
CA GLU A 68 -0.69 9.30 -4.07
C GLU A 68 -1.73 9.10 -2.99
N GLU A 69 -1.79 7.90 -2.45
CA GLU A 69 -2.65 7.56 -1.32
C GLU A 69 -1.86 6.67 -0.36
N PHE A 70 -1.86 7.00 0.91
CA PHE A 70 -1.12 6.25 1.93
C PHE A 70 0.38 6.07 1.61
N ASN A 71 1.04 7.06 1.03
CA ASN A 71 2.44 6.96 0.62
C ASN A 71 2.72 5.89 -0.46
N VAL A 72 1.72 5.58 -1.25
CA VAL A 72 1.77 4.68 -2.40
C VAL A 72 1.32 5.46 -3.63
N THR A 73 2.06 5.36 -4.72
CA THR A 73 1.61 5.91 -6.00
C THR A 73 0.58 4.96 -6.60
N VAL A 74 -0.63 5.46 -6.80
CA VAL A 74 -1.75 4.69 -7.36
C VAL A 74 -1.96 5.09 -8.80
N VAL A 75 -2.00 4.12 -9.70
CA VAL A 75 -2.20 4.34 -11.13
C VAL A 75 -3.41 3.54 -11.58
N PHE A 76 -4.38 4.23 -12.21
CA PHE A 76 -5.42 3.58 -13.01
C PHE A 76 -5.03 3.67 -14.48
N THR A 77 -4.98 2.53 -15.17
CA THR A 77 -4.60 2.49 -16.59
C THR A 77 -5.65 3.15 -17.47
N GLU A 78 -5.27 3.47 -18.70
CA GLU A 78 -6.22 3.91 -19.73
C GLU A 78 -7.15 2.76 -20.13
N GLU A 79 -8.30 3.10 -20.72
CA GLU A 79 -9.35 2.14 -21.09
C GLU A 79 -8.83 1.00 -21.99
N GLU A 80 -7.88 1.28 -22.87
CA GLU A 80 -7.31 0.33 -23.82
C GLU A 80 -6.01 -0.32 -23.32
N GLU A 81 -5.52 0.07 -22.15
CA GLU A 81 -4.27 -0.43 -21.58
C GLU A 81 -4.57 -1.32 -20.37
N THR A 82 -4.03 -2.54 -20.36
CA THR A 82 -4.12 -3.42 -19.19
C THR A 82 -3.07 -3.04 -18.13
N ALA A 83 -3.29 -3.46 -16.89
CA ALA A 83 -2.28 -3.32 -15.84
C ALA A 83 -0.97 -4.02 -16.22
N ASP A 84 -1.05 -5.21 -16.84
CA ASP A 84 0.10 -5.96 -17.31
C ASP A 84 0.94 -5.17 -18.31
N ASP A 85 0.32 -4.57 -19.31
CA ASP A 85 1.00 -3.77 -20.33
C ASP A 85 1.67 -2.53 -19.71
N TYR A 86 0.99 -1.88 -18.80
CA TYR A 86 1.52 -0.71 -18.09
C TYR A 86 2.72 -1.07 -17.22
N ILE A 87 2.62 -2.14 -16.43
CA ILE A 87 3.70 -2.63 -15.57
C ILE A 87 4.92 -3.04 -16.39
N GLU A 88 4.72 -3.76 -17.48
CA GLU A 88 5.79 -4.16 -18.39
C GLU A 88 6.56 -2.96 -18.93
N ARG A 89 5.84 -1.97 -19.45
CA ARG A 89 6.43 -0.74 -19.98
C ARG A 89 7.19 0.02 -18.89
N LEU A 90 6.56 0.20 -17.72
CA LEU A 90 7.16 0.92 -16.61
C LEU A 90 8.39 0.19 -16.04
N ALA A 91 8.35 -1.12 -15.95
CA ALA A 91 9.49 -1.92 -15.54
C ALA A 91 10.69 -1.74 -16.48
N ALA A 92 10.46 -1.70 -17.78
CA ALA A 92 11.48 -1.44 -18.77
C ALA A 92 12.08 -0.02 -18.64
N GLU A 93 11.23 0.99 -18.45
CA GLU A 93 11.66 2.38 -18.27
C GLU A 93 12.47 2.59 -16.98
N LEU A 94 12.07 1.92 -15.90
CA LEU A 94 12.72 2.04 -14.60
C LEU A 94 13.96 1.16 -14.44
N ASN A 95 14.21 0.24 -15.37
CA ASN A 95 15.36 -0.65 -15.33
C ASN A 95 16.66 0.10 -15.68
N THR A 96 17.20 0.79 -14.71
CA THR A 96 18.46 1.54 -14.80
C THR A 96 19.43 1.05 -13.73
N PRO A 97 20.74 1.28 -13.87
CA PRO A 97 21.72 0.90 -12.84
C PRO A 97 21.48 1.52 -11.46
N LYS A 98 20.69 2.59 -11.40
CA LYS A 98 20.34 3.29 -10.14
C LYS A 98 19.15 2.69 -9.42
N ASN A 99 18.37 1.85 -10.09
CA ASN A 99 17.13 1.29 -9.58
C ASN A 99 17.22 -0.23 -9.43
N GLN A 100 16.56 -0.74 -8.40
CA GLN A 100 16.21 -2.15 -8.27
C GLN A 100 14.71 -2.25 -8.36
N VAL A 101 14.20 -2.82 -9.44
CA VAL A 101 12.77 -2.94 -9.72
C VAL A 101 12.31 -4.35 -9.41
N SER A 102 11.23 -4.45 -8.64
CA SER A 102 10.53 -5.70 -8.37
C SER A 102 9.08 -5.56 -8.84
N VAL A 103 8.48 -6.65 -9.30
CA VAL A 103 7.08 -6.69 -9.74
C VAL A 103 6.34 -7.78 -8.98
N ALA A 104 5.26 -7.38 -8.33
CA ALA A 104 4.38 -8.29 -7.58
C ALA A 104 3.15 -8.64 -8.42
N THR A 105 3.08 -9.89 -8.84
CA THR A 105 1.95 -10.45 -9.58
C THR A 105 1.94 -11.98 -9.42
N SER A 106 0.78 -12.60 -9.54
CA SER A 106 0.64 -14.06 -9.62
C SER A 106 0.47 -14.56 -11.04
N ASP A 107 0.36 -13.65 -12.03
CA ASP A 107 0.28 -14.02 -13.44
C ASP A 107 1.64 -14.52 -13.93
N LEU A 108 1.72 -15.78 -14.33
CA LEU A 108 2.96 -16.39 -14.81
C LEU A 108 3.49 -15.75 -16.08
N ASN A 109 2.60 -15.37 -17.00
CA ASN A 109 3.00 -14.72 -18.25
C ASN A 109 3.62 -13.34 -17.97
N GLU A 110 3.00 -12.56 -17.10
CA GLU A 110 3.54 -11.28 -16.65
C GLU A 110 4.88 -11.45 -15.96
N GLN A 111 5.03 -12.44 -15.08
CA GLN A 111 6.30 -12.72 -14.39
C GLN A 111 7.45 -13.00 -15.38
N TRP A 112 7.20 -13.77 -16.43
CA TRP A 112 8.20 -14.06 -17.46
C TRP A 112 8.61 -12.80 -18.23
N THR A 113 7.64 -12.00 -18.65
CA THR A 113 7.89 -10.74 -19.37
C THR A 113 8.70 -9.78 -18.52
N VAL A 114 8.34 -9.61 -17.26
CA VAL A 114 9.01 -8.74 -16.30
C VAL A 114 10.45 -9.20 -16.02
N PHE A 115 10.65 -10.49 -15.87
CA PHE A 115 11.99 -11.06 -15.71
C PHE A 115 12.88 -10.77 -16.93
N ALA A 116 12.32 -10.86 -18.15
CA ALA A 116 13.04 -10.52 -19.37
C ALA A 116 13.46 -9.04 -19.42
N GLN A 117 12.73 -8.15 -18.73
CA GLN A 117 13.06 -6.72 -18.58
C GLN A 117 14.07 -6.45 -17.45
N GLY A 118 14.59 -7.47 -16.79
CA GLY A 118 15.58 -7.34 -15.72
C GLY A 118 15.00 -7.04 -14.34
N ALA A 119 13.68 -7.05 -14.18
CA ALA A 119 13.02 -6.86 -12.90
C ALA A 119 12.92 -8.17 -12.11
N LEU A 120 12.92 -8.05 -10.78
CA LEU A 120 12.69 -9.19 -9.90
C LEU A 120 11.19 -9.47 -9.78
N ARG A 121 10.83 -10.75 -9.77
CA ARG A 121 9.44 -11.14 -9.58
C ARG A 121 9.13 -11.42 -8.11
N VAL A 122 7.96 -11.02 -7.66
CA VAL A 122 7.43 -11.33 -6.33
C VAL A 122 6.03 -11.93 -6.50
N PRO A 123 5.83 -13.22 -6.28
CA PRO A 123 4.48 -13.80 -6.34
C PRO A 123 3.54 -13.16 -5.31
N ALA A 124 2.25 -13.10 -5.63
CA ALA A 124 1.25 -12.47 -4.78
C ALA A 124 1.26 -13.02 -3.34
N ARG A 125 1.39 -14.32 -3.20
CA ARG A 125 1.43 -14.98 -1.89
C ARG A 125 2.69 -14.66 -1.09
N GLU A 126 3.81 -14.48 -1.77
CA GLU A 126 5.06 -14.09 -1.11
C GLU A 126 4.97 -12.66 -0.60
N LEU A 127 4.45 -11.74 -1.38
CA LEU A 127 4.24 -10.36 -0.94
C LEU A 127 3.26 -10.30 0.24
N GLU A 128 2.18 -11.08 0.21
CA GLU A 128 1.24 -11.20 1.33
C GLU A 128 1.95 -11.60 2.62
N LYS A 129 2.84 -12.59 2.56
CA LYS A 129 3.63 -13.04 3.72
C LYS A 129 4.56 -11.95 4.24
N ARG A 130 5.27 -11.26 3.36
CA ARG A 130 6.18 -10.17 3.73
C ARG A 130 5.44 -9.03 4.42
N VAL A 131 4.28 -8.66 3.91
CA VAL A 131 3.42 -7.62 4.49
C VAL A 131 2.87 -8.05 5.85
N ALA A 132 2.51 -9.31 6.02
CA ALA A 132 2.04 -9.85 7.30
C ALA A 132 3.13 -9.83 8.38
N VAL A 133 4.36 -10.16 8.03
CA VAL A 133 5.52 -10.06 8.94
C VAL A 133 5.77 -8.62 9.36
N THR A 134 5.72 -7.68 8.43
CA THR A 134 5.86 -6.23 8.71
C THR A 134 4.81 -5.75 9.70
N LYS A 135 3.56 -6.14 9.53
CA LYS A 135 2.47 -5.80 10.46
C LYS A 135 2.75 -6.34 11.87
N SER A 136 3.22 -7.58 11.98
CA SER A 136 3.59 -8.18 13.26
C SER A 136 4.72 -7.42 13.95
N ASP A 137 5.75 -7.05 13.21
CA ASP A 137 6.89 -6.30 13.75
C ASP A 137 6.50 -4.89 14.19
N LEU A 138 5.65 -4.20 13.44
CA LEU A 138 5.10 -2.89 13.82
C LEU A 138 4.25 -2.99 15.09
N ASN A 139 3.44 -4.03 15.23
CA ASN A 139 2.64 -4.26 16.43
C ASN A 139 3.52 -4.52 17.67
N LYS A 140 4.60 -5.27 17.52
CA LYS A 140 5.58 -5.49 18.61
C LYS A 140 6.25 -4.18 19.04
N LEU A 141 6.67 -3.33 18.10
CA LEU A 141 7.26 -2.03 18.39
C LEU A 141 6.26 -1.12 19.09
N SER A 142 5.02 -1.07 18.64
CA SER A 142 3.94 -0.29 19.30
C SER A 142 3.66 -0.78 20.71
N GLY A 143 3.65 -2.10 20.93
CA GLY A 143 3.50 -2.71 22.25
C GLY A 143 4.64 -2.34 23.19
N GLN A 144 5.89 -2.36 22.73
CA GLN A 144 7.06 -1.95 23.53
C GLN A 144 7.01 -0.46 23.88
N ILE A 145 6.62 0.40 22.97
CA ILE A 145 6.46 1.83 23.20
C ILE A 145 5.37 2.08 24.26
N ASN A 146 4.26 1.38 24.18
CA ASN A 146 3.16 1.50 25.16
C ASN A 146 3.56 1.01 26.56
N LEU A 147 4.41 -0.01 26.66
CA LEU A 147 4.91 -0.51 27.94
C LEU A 147 5.90 0.47 28.59
N GLN A 148 6.56 1.31 27.81
CA GLN A 148 7.51 2.32 28.31
C GLN A 148 6.83 3.64 28.67
N ARG A 149 5.56 3.85 28.31
CA ARG A 149 4.81 5.02 28.73
C ARG A 149 4.32 4.82 30.16
N PRO A 150 4.56 5.81 31.05
CA PRO A 150 3.94 5.75 32.37
C PRO A 150 2.42 5.74 32.21
N PRO A 151 1.71 5.02 33.06
CA PRO A 151 0.25 5.00 32.99
C PRO A 151 -0.29 6.42 33.05
N LEU A 152 -1.09 6.80 32.07
CA LEU A 152 -1.81 8.07 32.08
C LEU A 152 -2.69 8.06 33.33
N ARG A 153 -2.39 8.93 34.28
CA ARG A 153 -3.30 9.15 35.41
C ARG A 153 -4.61 9.68 34.83
N PRO A 154 -5.75 9.14 35.26
CA PRO A 154 -7.03 9.74 34.88
C PRO A 154 -6.99 11.23 35.23
N MET A 155 -7.36 12.07 34.29
CA MET A 155 -7.50 13.49 34.55
C MET A 155 -8.53 13.68 35.67
N ASP A 156 -8.17 14.42 36.69
CA ASP A 156 -9.12 14.80 37.71
C ASP A 156 -10.19 15.74 37.14
N SER A 157 -11.29 15.85 37.82
CA SER A 157 -12.43 16.68 37.38
C SER A 157 -12.06 18.15 37.17
N GLN A 158 -11.05 18.65 37.88
CA GLN A 158 -10.57 20.02 37.73
C GLN A 158 -9.80 20.25 36.44
N SER A 159 -8.90 19.33 36.10
CA SER A 159 -8.15 19.36 34.83
C SER A 159 -9.06 19.25 33.60
N LEU A 160 -10.12 18.45 33.69
CA LEU A 160 -11.13 18.35 32.63
C LEU A 160 -11.90 19.67 32.45
N ARG A 161 -12.28 20.34 33.55
CA ARG A 161 -12.96 21.66 33.49
C ARG A 161 -12.07 22.74 32.91
N ASP A 162 -10.80 22.75 33.26
CA ASP A 162 -9.83 23.70 32.75
C ASP A 162 -9.62 23.52 31.24
N LEU A 163 -9.58 22.27 30.78
CA LEU A 163 -9.47 21.94 29.36
C LEU A 163 -10.72 22.39 28.58
N GLN A 164 -11.93 22.19 29.15
CA GLN A 164 -13.18 22.65 28.55
C GLN A 164 -13.22 24.17 28.43
N LYS A 165 -12.81 24.89 29.48
CA LYS A 165 -12.72 26.36 29.44
C LYS A 165 -11.73 26.90 28.41
N MET A 166 -10.63 26.19 28.18
CA MET A 166 -9.67 26.54 27.15
C MET A 166 -10.21 26.31 25.73
N MET A 167 -11.03 25.27 25.53
CA MET A 167 -11.68 25.00 24.26
C MET A 167 -12.78 26.01 23.93
N GLU A 168 -13.60 26.39 24.94
CA GLU A 168 -14.66 27.40 24.78
C GLU A 168 -14.10 28.79 24.42
N LYS A 169 -12.93 29.17 24.96
CA LYS A 169 -12.25 30.43 24.60
C LYS A 169 -11.71 30.48 23.19
N LYS A 170 -11.52 29.33 22.53
CA LYS A 170 -11.04 29.26 21.15
C LYS A 170 -12.17 29.47 20.12
N ASP A 171 -13.39 29.17 20.51
CA ASP A 171 -14.57 29.33 19.62
C ASP A 171 -15.12 30.76 19.61
N ASP A 172 -14.70 31.62 20.56
CA ASP A 172 -15.09 33.03 20.64
C ASP A 172 -14.11 33.99 19.90
N LEU A 173 -13.16 33.47 19.16
CA LEU A 173 -12.22 34.19 18.30
C LEU A 173 -12.48 33.92 16.85
#